data_2cf60d06ee73ca80d1a7554db0ecb39f
#
_entry.id   2cf60d06ee73ca80d1a7554db0ecb39f
#
_cell.length_a   1.000
_cell.length_b   1.000
_cell.length_c   1.000
_cell.angle_alpha   90.00
_cell.angle_beta   90.00
_cell.angle_gamma   90.00
#
_symmetry.space_group_name_H-M   'P 1'
#
loop_
_entity.id
_entity.type
_entity.pdbx_description
1 polymer ?
#
loop_
_entity_poly.entity_id
_entity_poly.type
_entity_poly.pdbx_seq_one_letter_code
_entity_poly.pdbx_strand_id
1 'polypeptide(L)'
;MKKIRLMSILMVLVLSCSLLTGCVGEIAEVKIEPNGSGTINMQFGFTDDALETMVALGTDPSEIERYKPFVYNGVTYYGETISQSFNSVKEFNAIMNGNVGLETQNMNVGAFCLAQDEYGAFIFTLDTSNSNEEIGVNVSEYTEEEIAILTENMHILFTIVFPANILQVEGPKHGVTVNGNTLKLDFLELSENDLSQYVFITGEANDVVFTDVAESHWANRAIYSLTYGGLVSGVGNNQFAPDTSLTRAQFYQILARAVGLEVGEENDYWAYKAIKSCKDFGLIIKSVDMENFDKSEFDKPILREEAVAALTLATDYAERIDKGNVAINESSIPDFSDIDVDYQEYILMAYQFGITSGVNSNRTFNPHGQLTRAQGCQLFYNLNWCSIPR
;
A
#
# COMPACT_ATOMS: atom_id res chain seq x y z
N MET A 1 10.07 11.60 22.85
CA MET A 1 10.92 12.25 21.83
C MET A 1 12.27 11.56 21.58
N LYS A 2 12.97 10.97 22.56
CA LYS A 2 14.24 10.22 22.33
C LYS A 2 14.06 8.86 21.64
N LYS A 3 12.94 8.15 21.83
CA LYS A 3 12.71 6.79 21.32
C LYS A 3 12.41 6.73 19.81
N ILE A 4 11.80 7.76 19.23
CA ILE A 4 11.41 7.78 17.80
C ILE A 4 12.60 8.11 16.90
N ARG A 5 13.55 8.92 17.37
CA ARG A 5 14.82 9.16 16.68
C ARG A 5 15.69 7.89 16.52
N LEU A 6 15.44 6.90 17.38
CA LEU A 6 16.21 5.66 17.37
C LEU A 6 15.82 4.75 16.18
N MET A 7 14.53 4.71 15.77
CA MET A 7 14.08 3.87 14.64
C MET A 7 14.67 4.30 13.30
N SER A 8 14.63 5.60 12.98
CA SER A 8 15.26 6.12 11.77
C SER A 8 16.80 6.03 11.82
N ILE A 9 17.40 6.15 12.99
CA ILE A 9 18.85 6.01 13.20
C ILE A 9 19.24 4.52 13.12
N LEU A 10 18.40 3.60 13.58
CA LEU A 10 18.64 2.16 13.49
C LEU A 10 18.68 1.68 12.03
N MET A 11 17.71 2.10 11.20
CA MET A 11 17.72 1.77 9.77
C MET A 11 18.92 2.39 9.02
N VAL A 12 19.33 3.60 9.39
CA VAL A 12 20.53 4.25 8.81
C VAL A 12 21.82 3.61 9.31
N LEU A 13 21.86 3.10 10.56
CA LEU A 13 23.02 2.40 11.10
C LEU A 13 23.22 1.02 10.45
N VAL A 14 22.15 0.31 10.11
CA VAL A 14 22.24 -0.94 9.32
C VAL A 14 22.84 -0.66 7.93
N LEU A 15 22.45 0.44 7.29
CA LEU A 15 22.98 0.87 6.00
C LEU A 15 24.42 1.41 6.08
N SER A 16 24.86 1.95 7.21
CA SER A 16 26.22 2.45 7.38
C SER A 16 27.18 1.39 7.95
N CYS A 17 26.69 0.31 8.52
CA CYS A 17 27.46 -0.84 9.00
C CYS A 17 27.73 -1.88 7.91
N SER A 18 27.53 -1.56 6.64
CA SER A 18 27.85 -2.44 5.48
C SER A 18 29.32 -2.88 5.37
N LEU A 19 30.14 -2.47 6.32
CA LEU A 19 31.52 -2.96 6.50
C LEU A 19 31.63 -4.10 7.54
N LEU A 20 30.53 -4.44 8.23
CA LEU A 20 30.50 -5.46 9.29
C LEU A 20 29.80 -6.70 8.74
N THR A 21 30.59 -7.58 8.28
CA THR A 21 30.26 -8.88 7.66
C THR A 21 29.32 -9.72 8.51
N GLY A 22 28.16 -10.10 7.95
CA GLY A 22 27.43 -11.32 8.31
C GLY A 22 26.75 -11.40 9.69
N CYS A 23 26.48 -10.29 10.39
CA CYS A 23 26.38 -10.34 11.85
C CYS A 23 25.25 -9.48 12.44
N VAL A 24 24.19 -9.18 11.68
CA VAL A 24 23.09 -8.33 12.12
C VAL A 24 21.77 -9.10 12.14
N GLY A 25 21.08 -9.07 13.28
CA GLY A 25 19.70 -9.56 13.39
C GLY A 25 18.74 -8.40 13.63
N GLU A 26 17.80 -8.18 12.74
CA GLU A 26 16.65 -7.31 12.94
C GLU A 26 15.38 -8.13 12.84
N ILE A 27 14.64 -8.18 13.95
CA ILE A 27 13.42 -8.97 14.07
C ILE A 27 12.32 -8.06 14.58
N ALA A 28 11.33 -7.82 13.76
CA ALA A 28 10.14 -7.09 14.15
C ALA A 28 8.95 -8.06 14.26
N GLU A 29 8.23 -7.96 15.37
CA GLU A 29 6.96 -8.65 15.58
C GLU A 29 5.86 -7.63 15.84
N VAL A 30 4.82 -7.68 15.02
CA VAL A 30 3.61 -6.88 15.18
C VAL A 30 2.49 -7.81 15.61
N LYS A 31 1.82 -7.49 16.70
CA LYS A 31 0.60 -8.16 17.13
C LYS A 31 -0.57 -7.21 16.98
N ILE A 32 -1.59 -7.61 16.24
CA ILE A 32 -2.79 -6.83 15.96
C ILE A 32 -3.95 -7.44 16.76
N GLU A 33 -4.69 -6.58 17.46
CA GLU A 33 -5.91 -6.97 18.18
C GLU A 33 -7.16 -6.74 17.30
N PRO A 34 -8.30 -7.39 17.60
CA PRO A 34 -9.52 -7.29 16.77
C PRO A 34 -10.04 -5.87 16.53
N ASN A 35 -9.75 -4.94 17.43
CA ASN A 35 -10.16 -3.54 17.34
C ASN A 35 -9.17 -2.66 16.54
N GLY A 36 -8.15 -3.27 15.92
CA GLY A 36 -7.14 -2.55 15.17
C GLY A 36 -6.04 -1.89 16.01
N SER A 37 -6.03 -2.07 17.33
CA SER A 37 -4.90 -1.73 18.19
C SER A 37 -3.85 -2.83 18.19
N GLY A 38 -2.69 -2.58 18.80
CA GLY A 38 -1.70 -3.64 18.91
C GLY A 38 -0.36 -3.17 19.46
N THR A 39 0.65 -4.01 19.25
CA THR A 39 2.02 -3.77 19.69
C THR A 39 3.01 -4.09 18.58
N ILE A 40 4.08 -3.33 18.52
CA ILE A 40 5.25 -3.57 17.68
C ILE A 40 6.42 -3.83 18.62
N ASN A 41 7.03 -5.00 18.52
CA ASN A 41 8.25 -5.37 19.23
C ASN A 41 9.36 -5.52 18.21
N MET A 42 10.44 -4.77 18.39
CA MET A 42 11.61 -4.84 17.52
C MET A 42 12.82 -5.26 18.34
N GLN A 43 13.57 -6.23 17.86
CA GLN A 43 14.85 -6.64 18.39
C GLN A 43 15.90 -6.37 17.31
N PHE A 44 16.93 -5.67 17.69
CA PHE A 44 18.05 -5.36 16.83
C PHE A 44 19.34 -5.70 17.56
N GLY A 45 20.26 -6.40 16.92
CA GLY A 45 21.50 -6.78 17.56
C GLY A 45 22.54 -7.31 16.62
N PHE A 46 23.71 -7.54 17.17
CA PHE A 46 24.90 -8.01 16.50
C PHE A 46 25.36 -9.33 17.12
N THR A 47 26.02 -10.18 16.34
CA THR A 47 26.71 -11.35 16.89
C THR A 47 27.97 -10.94 17.66
N ASP A 48 28.55 -11.86 18.45
CA ASP A 48 29.80 -11.60 19.19
C ASP A 48 30.94 -11.16 18.26
N ASP A 49 31.12 -11.85 17.12
CA ASP A 49 32.17 -11.52 16.16
C ASP A 49 32.02 -10.11 15.58
N ALA A 50 30.77 -9.66 15.36
CA ALA A 50 30.50 -8.29 14.92
C ALA A 50 30.84 -7.28 15.98
N LEU A 51 30.47 -7.54 17.22
CA LEU A 51 30.79 -6.63 18.35
C LEU A 51 32.30 -6.52 18.55
N GLU A 52 33.06 -7.62 18.47
CA GLU A 52 34.52 -7.59 18.54
C GLU A 52 35.11 -6.75 17.39
N THR A 53 34.56 -6.88 16.18
CA THR A 53 34.98 -6.08 15.02
C THR A 53 34.67 -4.60 15.22
N MET A 54 33.48 -4.25 15.75
CA MET A 54 33.11 -2.87 16.05
C MET A 54 34.08 -2.23 17.05
N VAL A 55 34.46 -2.94 18.09
CA VAL A 55 35.45 -2.47 19.08
C VAL A 55 36.82 -2.28 18.43
N ALA A 56 37.24 -3.21 17.57
CA ALA A 56 38.51 -3.09 16.85
C ALA A 56 38.54 -1.89 15.88
N LEU A 57 37.39 -1.48 15.37
CA LEU A 57 37.19 -0.30 14.51
C LEU A 57 37.01 1.01 15.31
N GLY A 58 37.00 0.94 16.66
CA GLY A 58 37.02 2.13 17.50
C GLY A 58 35.69 2.46 18.20
N THR A 59 34.71 1.55 18.20
CA THR A 59 33.49 1.71 19.02
C THR A 59 33.87 1.58 20.51
N ASP A 60 33.32 2.49 21.34
CA ASP A 60 33.56 2.45 22.79
C ASP A 60 32.91 1.19 23.40
N PRO A 61 33.69 0.29 24.04
CA PRO A 61 33.13 -0.91 24.68
C PRO A 61 31.98 -0.62 25.65
N SER A 62 31.94 0.52 26.30
CA SER A 62 30.84 0.90 27.19
C SER A 62 29.50 1.09 26.49
N GLU A 63 29.48 1.37 25.19
CA GLU A 63 28.27 1.45 24.40
C GLU A 63 27.70 0.04 24.10
N ILE A 64 28.53 -0.96 24.05
CA ILE A 64 28.18 -2.36 23.76
C ILE A 64 27.73 -3.09 25.04
N GLU A 65 28.34 -2.79 26.21
CA GLU A 65 28.00 -3.41 27.50
C GLU A 65 26.50 -3.32 27.88
N ARG A 66 25.78 -2.36 27.34
CA ARG A 66 24.34 -2.18 27.55
C ARG A 66 23.44 -3.16 26.77
N TYR A 67 23.98 -3.79 25.73
CA TYR A 67 23.23 -4.70 24.87
C TYR A 67 22.83 -5.97 25.61
N LYS A 68 21.62 -6.47 25.31
CA LYS A 68 21.10 -7.68 25.93
C LYS A 68 21.07 -8.81 24.92
N PRO A 69 21.40 -10.05 25.34
CA PRO A 69 21.34 -11.18 24.44
C PRO A 69 19.90 -11.54 24.09
N PHE A 70 19.67 -11.90 22.81
CA PHE A 70 18.51 -12.63 22.33
C PHE A 70 18.96 -13.70 21.35
N VAL A 71 18.14 -14.75 21.17
CA VAL A 71 18.49 -15.88 20.30
C VAL A 71 17.48 -15.96 19.17
N TYR A 72 17.97 -16.04 17.94
CA TYR A 72 17.16 -16.32 16.78
C TYR A 72 17.83 -17.40 15.89
N ASN A 73 17.08 -18.43 15.47
CA ASN A 73 17.56 -19.57 14.69
C ASN A 73 18.84 -20.23 15.25
N GLY A 74 19.02 -20.22 16.57
CA GLY A 74 20.18 -20.79 17.23
C GLY A 74 21.41 -19.87 17.27
N VAL A 75 21.36 -18.69 16.68
CA VAL A 75 22.37 -17.66 16.73
C VAL A 75 22.05 -16.69 17.87
N THR A 76 23.06 -16.33 18.67
CA THR A 76 22.93 -15.33 19.74
C THR A 76 23.33 -13.96 19.20
N TYR A 77 22.46 -12.99 19.41
CA TYR A 77 22.68 -11.57 19.11
C TYR A 77 22.67 -10.79 20.40
N TYR A 78 23.42 -9.69 20.46
CA TYR A 78 23.45 -8.74 21.56
C TYR A 78 22.98 -7.38 21.03
N GLY A 79 21.96 -6.81 21.68
CA GLY A 79 21.38 -5.59 21.17
C GLY A 79 20.28 -5.01 22.05
N GLU A 80 19.37 -4.31 21.43
CA GLU A 80 18.27 -3.62 22.10
C GLU A 80 16.92 -4.18 21.67
N THR A 81 15.95 -4.12 22.59
CA THR A 81 14.54 -4.42 22.31
C THR A 81 13.74 -3.14 22.49
N ILE A 82 12.94 -2.80 21.49
CA ILE A 82 12.05 -1.65 21.50
C ILE A 82 10.63 -2.18 21.41
N SER A 83 9.75 -1.72 22.31
CA SER A 83 8.34 -2.04 22.26
C SER A 83 7.53 -0.76 22.15
N GLN A 84 6.60 -0.72 21.23
CA GLN A 84 5.67 0.38 21.01
C GLN A 84 4.26 -0.15 20.83
N SER A 85 3.30 0.47 21.52
CA SER A 85 1.87 0.18 21.31
C SER A 85 1.28 1.19 20.33
N PHE A 86 0.25 0.77 19.61
CA PHE A 86 -0.61 1.63 18.79
C PHE A 86 -2.07 1.37 19.14
N ASN A 87 -2.92 2.38 19.03
CA ASN A 87 -4.32 2.32 19.43
C ASN A 87 -5.28 2.14 18.25
N SER A 88 -4.77 2.24 17.03
CA SER A 88 -5.56 2.13 15.81
C SER A 88 -4.70 1.76 14.60
N VAL A 89 -5.34 1.24 13.57
CA VAL A 89 -4.75 0.99 12.24
C VAL A 89 -4.08 2.25 11.68
N LYS A 90 -4.69 3.44 11.87
CA LYS A 90 -4.12 4.72 11.45
C LYS A 90 -2.79 5.02 12.15
N GLU A 91 -2.73 4.80 13.46
CA GLU A 91 -1.50 5.01 14.24
C GLU A 91 -0.42 4.01 13.84
N PHE A 92 -0.78 2.73 13.59
CA PHE A 92 0.13 1.73 13.03
C PHE A 92 0.74 2.22 11.71
N ASN A 93 -0.09 2.63 10.75
CA ASN A 93 0.38 3.11 9.45
C ASN A 93 1.29 4.34 9.59
N ALA A 94 0.98 5.25 10.50
CA ALA A 94 1.80 6.42 10.77
C ALA A 94 3.17 6.05 11.36
N ILE A 95 3.23 5.06 12.26
CA ILE A 95 4.49 4.55 12.83
C ILE A 95 5.33 3.90 11.74
N MET A 96 4.74 2.98 10.97
CA MET A 96 5.46 2.18 9.97
C MET A 96 5.97 3.03 8.80
N ASN A 97 5.27 4.09 8.43
CA ASN A 97 5.67 4.98 7.33
C ASN A 97 6.42 6.25 7.80
N GLY A 98 6.88 6.29 9.06
CA GLY A 98 7.70 7.39 9.58
C GLY A 98 6.97 8.71 9.82
N ASN A 99 5.63 8.74 9.77
CA ASN A 99 4.82 9.96 9.84
C ASN A 99 4.46 10.39 11.27
N VAL A 100 5.12 9.87 12.30
CA VAL A 100 4.91 10.29 13.69
C VAL A 100 5.99 11.28 14.11
N GLY A 101 5.73 12.56 13.89
CA GLY A 101 6.36 13.65 14.64
C GLY A 101 7.82 13.98 14.30
N LEU A 102 8.30 13.70 13.08
CA LEU A 102 9.61 14.15 12.61
C LEU A 102 9.49 14.68 11.19
N GLU A 103 9.94 15.92 11.00
CA GLU A 103 10.40 16.44 9.71
C GLU A 103 11.63 15.61 9.28
N THR A 104 11.44 14.45 8.71
CA THR A 104 12.49 13.71 8.01
C THR A 104 12.09 13.60 6.57
N GLN A 105 12.75 14.43 5.77
CA GLN A 105 12.80 14.32 4.32
C GLN A 105 13.29 12.93 3.94
N ASN A 106 12.53 12.27 3.04
CA ASN A 106 12.95 11.20 2.15
C ASN A 106 13.54 9.93 2.78
N MET A 107 12.67 9.07 3.35
CA MET A 107 12.90 7.63 3.27
C MET A 107 11.65 6.99 2.67
N ASN A 108 11.68 6.70 1.38
CA ASN A 108 10.75 5.80 0.70
C ASN A 108 11.17 4.34 0.98
N VAL A 109 11.04 3.91 2.21
CA VAL A 109 10.95 2.49 2.52
C VAL A 109 9.56 2.04 2.07
N GLY A 110 9.46 0.91 1.38
CA GLY A 110 8.22 0.40 0.81
C GLY A 110 6.99 0.66 1.68
N ALA A 111 5.92 1.15 1.08
CA ALA A 111 4.77 1.61 1.86
C ALA A 111 4.07 0.44 2.54
N PHE A 112 4.11 0.41 3.87
CA PHE A 112 3.27 -0.47 4.67
C PHE A 112 1.88 0.14 4.80
N CYS A 113 0.84 -0.63 4.47
CA CYS A 113 -0.51 -0.21 4.74
C CYS A 113 -1.31 -1.34 5.40
N LEU A 114 -1.88 -1.05 6.53
CA LEU A 114 -2.86 -1.88 7.21
C LEU A 114 -4.21 -1.19 7.09
N ALA A 115 -5.24 -1.92 6.68
CA ALA A 115 -6.62 -1.49 6.69
C ALA A 115 -7.45 -2.50 7.47
N GLN A 116 -8.57 -2.05 8.02
CA GLN A 116 -9.58 -2.91 8.63
C GLN A 116 -10.93 -2.55 8.06
N ASP A 117 -11.70 -3.55 7.63
CA ASP A 117 -13.04 -3.35 7.11
C ASP A 117 -14.09 -3.26 8.21
N GLU A 118 -15.34 -2.99 7.83
CA GLU A 118 -16.47 -2.89 8.75
C GLU A 118 -16.85 -4.24 9.41
N TYR A 119 -16.33 -5.35 8.90
CA TYR A 119 -16.53 -6.72 9.42
C TYR A 119 -15.37 -7.21 10.28
N GLY A 120 -14.33 -6.37 10.44
CA GLY A 120 -13.16 -6.67 11.27
C GLY A 120 -12.06 -7.44 10.55
N ALA A 121 -12.17 -7.70 9.23
CA ALA A 121 -11.10 -8.29 8.46
C ALA A 121 -9.97 -7.28 8.24
N PHE A 122 -8.72 -7.76 8.25
CA PHE A 122 -7.54 -6.93 8.02
C PHE A 122 -6.98 -7.17 6.63
N ILE A 123 -6.58 -6.07 5.99
CA ILE A 123 -5.83 -6.08 4.74
C ILE A 123 -4.48 -5.45 5.04
N PHE A 124 -3.43 -6.22 4.86
CA PHE A 124 -2.07 -5.70 4.95
C PHE A 124 -1.45 -5.68 3.55
N THR A 125 -0.90 -4.54 3.17
CA THR A 125 -0.18 -4.39 1.90
C THR A 125 1.24 -3.92 2.15
N LEU A 126 2.16 -4.48 1.39
CA LEU A 126 3.54 -4.04 1.30
C LEU A 126 3.81 -3.73 -0.18
N ASP A 127 4.18 -2.50 -0.47
CA ASP A 127 4.57 -2.07 -1.81
C ASP A 127 6.07 -1.77 -1.83
N THR A 128 6.83 -2.61 -2.52
CA THR A 128 8.26 -2.45 -2.71
C THR A 128 8.61 -1.84 -4.08
N SER A 129 7.61 -1.54 -4.91
CA SER A 129 7.81 -1.09 -6.30
C SER A 129 8.41 0.32 -6.41
N ASN A 130 8.25 1.15 -5.38
CA ASN A 130 8.73 2.53 -5.34
C ASN A 130 10.01 2.72 -4.49
N SER A 131 10.61 1.64 -4.01
CA SER A 131 11.90 1.71 -3.33
C SER A 131 13.01 2.00 -4.35
N ASN A 132 13.13 3.25 -4.79
CA ASN A 132 14.24 3.72 -5.64
C ASN A 132 15.57 3.83 -4.87
N GLU A 133 15.59 3.52 -3.60
CA GLU A 133 16.80 3.38 -2.81
C GLU A 133 16.93 1.89 -2.46
N GLU A 134 18.05 1.31 -2.85
CA GLU A 134 18.45 -0.04 -2.51
C GLU A 134 18.24 -0.27 -1.00
N ILE A 135 17.16 -0.96 -0.64
CA ILE A 135 17.09 -1.65 0.65
C ILE A 135 18.04 -2.82 0.49
N GLY A 136 19.31 -2.56 0.52
CA GLY A 136 20.30 -3.57 0.31
C GLY A 136 21.69 -2.98 0.47
N VAL A 137 22.56 -3.78 1.00
CA VAL A 137 24.00 -3.61 0.87
C VAL A 137 24.28 -3.42 -0.62
N ASN A 138 24.98 -2.37 -1.01
CA ASN A 138 25.43 -2.22 -2.39
C ASN A 138 26.41 -3.36 -2.68
N VAL A 139 25.87 -4.50 -3.12
CA VAL A 139 26.63 -5.73 -3.36
C VAL A 139 27.39 -5.73 -4.69
N SER A 140 27.28 -4.66 -5.48
CA SER A 140 27.92 -4.58 -6.79
C SER A 140 29.46 -4.60 -6.75
N GLU A 141 30.04 -4.36 -5.58
CA GLU A 141 31.51 -4.37 -5.35
C GLU A 141 32.01 -5.69 -4.74
N TYR A 142 31.12 -6.64 -4.41
CA TYR A 142 31.45 -7.91 -3.76
C TYR A 142 31.24 -9.10 -4.69
N THR A 143 32.02 -10.14 -4.51
CA THR A 143 31.86 -11.43 -5.18
C THR A 143 30.70 -12.21 -4.55
N GLU A 144 30.13 -13.19 -5.28
CA GLU A 144 29.07 -14.08 -4.74
C GLU A 144 29.50 -14.81 -3.45
N GLU A 145 30.77 -15.21 -3.32
CA GLU A 145 31.32 -15.82 -2.10
C GLU A 145 31.34 -14.83 -0.93
N GLU A 146 31.72 -13.59 -1.17
CA GLU A 146 31.71 -12.53 -0.14
C GLU A 146 30.30 -12.20 0.28
N ILE A 147 29.34 -12.10 -0.67
CA ILE A 147 27.92 -11.89 -0.37
C ILE A 147 27.38 -13.04 0.50
N ALA A 148 27.68 -14.28 0.18
CA ALA A 148 27.24 -15.44 0.96
C ALA A 148 27.77 -15.39 2.41
N ILE A 149 29.03 -15.00 2.61
CA ILE A 149 29.60 -14.80 3.95
C ILE A 149 28.96 -13.64 4.67
N LEU A 150 28.68 -12.53 3.96
CA LEU A 150 28.03 -11.33 4.52
C LEU A 150 26.61 -11.62 4.99
N THR A 151 25.90 -12.53 4.34
CA THR A 151 24.47 -12.79 4.63
C THR A 151 24.23 -14.05 5.47
N GLU A 152 25.25 -14.87 5.74
CA GLU A 152 25.12 -16.16 6.41
C GLU A 152 24.41 -16.08 7.78
N ASN A 153 24.63 -15.00 8.53
CA ASN A 153 24.00 -14.75 9.85
C ASN A 153 23.21 -13.43 9.88
N MET A 154 22.86 -12.91 8.72
CA MET A 154 22.02 -11.73 8.62
C MET A 154 20.55 -12.15 8.55
N HIS A 155 19.71 -11.54 9.37
CA HIS A 155 18.28 -11.76 9.37
C HIS A 155 17.55 -10.43 9.47
N ILE A 156 16.70 -10.12 8.49
CA ILE A 156 15.81 -8.96 8.51
C ILE A 156 14.37 -9.50 8.37
N LEU A 157 13.72 -9.71 9.50
CA LEU A 157 12.46 -10.43 9.57
C LEU A 157 11.35 -9.53 10.11
N PHE A 158 10.23 -9.59 9.43
CA PHE A 158 9.03 -8.91 9.87
C PHE A 158 7.90 -9.93 10.03
N THR A 159 7.39 -10.05 11.24
CA THR A 159 6.31 -10.98 11.58
C THR A 159 5.08 -10.19 11.98
N ILE A 160 3.94 -10.52 11.41
CA ILE A 160 2.64 -9.97 11.83
C ILE A 160 1.76 -11.11 12.31
N VAL A 161 1.22 -10.94 13.52
CA VAL A 161 0.22 -11.83 14.09
C VAL A 161 -1.12 -11.11 14.06
N PHE A 162 -2.00 -11.57 13.21
CA PHE A 162 -3.37 -11.04 13.07
C PHE A 162 -4.32 -11.70 14.09
N PRO A 163 -5.46 -11.08 14.42
CA PRO A 163 -6.46 -11.70 15.29
C PRO A 163 -7.25 -12.84 14.61
N ALA A 164 -7.17 -12.95 13.27
CA ALA A 164 -7.83 -13.97 12.47
C ALA A 164 -6.88 -14.58 11.43
N ASN A 165 -7.22 -15.77 10.91
CA ASN A 165 -6.41 -16.46 9.90
C ASN A 165 -6.29 -15.65 8.62
N ILE A 166 -5.12 -15.75 7.98
CA ILE A 166 -4.87 -15.18 6.66
C ILE A 166 -5.51 -16.12 5.63
N LEU A 167 -6.44 -15.59 4.85
CA LEU A 167 -7.22 -16.36 3.89
C LEU A 167 -6.67 -16.21 2.47
N GLN A 168 -6.09 -15.06 2.15
CA GLN A 168 -5.59 -14.74 0.82
C GLN A 168 -4.20 -14.12 0.90
N VAL A 169 -3.32 -14.57 0.01
CA VAL A 169 -1.95 -14.07 -0.15
C VAL A 169 -1.73 -13.79 -1.63
N GLU A 170 -1.36 -12.56 -1.93
CA GLU A 170 -1.07 -12.10 -3.28
C GLU A 170 0.33 -11.52 -3.34
N GLY A 171 1.01 -11.71 -4.47
CA GLY A 171 2.39 -11.32 -4.70
C GLY A 171 3.32 -12.52 -4.86
N PRO A 172 4.63 -12.28 -5.06
CA PRO A 172 5.65 -13.32 -5.09
C PRO A 172 5.64 -14.13 -3.80
N LYS A 173 6.00 -15.41 -3.90
CA LYS A 173 6.00 -16.30 -2.72
C LYS A 173 7.36 -16.41 -2.04
N HIS A 174 8.42 -15.92 -2.68
CA HIS A 174 9.76 -15.96 -2.13
C HIS A 174 9.88 -15.03 -0.93
N GLY A 175 10.50 -15.45 0.15
CA GLY A 175 10.57 -14.65 1.38
C GLY A 175 9.27 -14.48 2.17
N VAL A 176 8.18 -15.14 1.76
CA VAL A 176 6.86 -15.05 2.40
C VAL A 176 6.46 -16.38 2.99
N THR A 177 6.17 -16.40 4.28
CA THR A 177 5.61 -17.58 4.97
C THR A 177 4.33 -17.21 5.70
N VAL A 178 3.27 -17.97 5.46
CA VAL A 178 1.98 -17.84 6.15
C VAL A 178 1.67 -19.11 6.91
N ASN A 179 1.35 -18.96 8.19
CA ASN A 179 0.91 -20.05 9.04
C ASN A 179 -0.31 -19.62 9.88
N GLY A 180 -1.50 -19.99 9.44
CA GLY A 180 -2.74 -19.58 10.07
C GLY A 180 -2.89 -18.05 10.06
N ASN A 181 -2.83 -17.43 11.23
CA ASN A 181 -2.95 -16.00 11.42
C ASN A 181 -1.61 -15.24 11.43
N THR A 182 -0.51 -15.93 11.17
CA THR A 182 0.84 -15.37 11.25
C THR A 182 1.44 -15.24 9.86
N LEU A 183 1.86 -14.03 9.51
CA LEU A 183 2.64 -13.69 8.33
C LEU A 183 4.10 -13.46 8.74
N LYS A 184 5.03 -14.07 8.03
CA LYS A 184 6.46 -13.76 8.14
C LYS A 184 7.00 -13.32 6.79
N LEU A 185 7.72 -12.22 6.79
CA LEU A 185 8.44 -11.67 5.65
C LEU A 185 9.93 -11.69 5.96
N ASP A 186 10.70 -12.34 5.09
CA ASP A 186 12.16 -12.27 5.12
C ASP A 186 12.61 -11.26 4.06
N PHE A 187 13.06 -10.10 4.52
CA PHE A 187 13.40 -9.00 3.62
C PHE A 187 14.67 -9.26 2.81
N LEU A 188 15.54 -10.17 3.24
CA LEU A 188 16.70 -10.56 2.43
C LEU A 188 16.27 -11.39 1.22
N GLU A 189 15.29 -12.29 1.42
CA GLU A 189 14.73 -13.09 0.34
C GLU A 189 13.80 -12.28 -0.58
N LEU A 190 13.08 -11.26 -0.04
CA LEU A 190 12.21 -10.39 -0.84
C LEU A 190 12.99 -9.48 -1.80
N SER A 191 14.26 -9.15 -1.49
CA SER A 191 15.03 -8.13 -2.19
C SER A 191 15.60 -8.58 -3.53
N GLU A 192 15.68 -9.88 -3.81
CA GLU A 192 16.54 -10.34 -4.90
C GLU A 192 15.99 -10.20 -6.32
N ASN A 193 14.66 -10.04 -6.57
CA ASN A 193 14.21 -9.97 -7.98
C ASN A 193 12.83 -9.35 -8.29
N ASP A 194 11.99 -8.99 -7.33
CA ASP A 194 10.64 -8.55 -7.65
C ASP A 194 10.25 -7.28 -6.89
N LEU A 195 10.45 -6.12 -7.52
CA LEU A 195 9.73 -4.90 -7.17
C LEU A 195 8.24 -5.18 -7.34
N SER A 196 7.60 -5.64 -6.28
CA SER A 196 6.26 -6.22 -6.33
C SER A 196 5.40 -5.71 -5.20
N GLN A 197 4.12 -5.74 -5.44
CA GLN A 197 3.14 -5.48 -4.41
C GLN A 197 2.70 -6.80 -3.78
N TYR A 198 2.68 -6.82 -2.46
CA TYR A 198 2.16 -7.92 -1.66
C TYR A 198 0.86 -7.50 -1.01
N VAL A 199 -0.14 -8.37 -1.03
CA VAL A 199 -1.42 -8.15 -0.36
C VAL A 199 -1.77 -9.40 0.46
N PHE A 200 -2.07 -9.17 1.74
CA PHE A 200 -2.50 -10.23 2.66
C PHE A 200 -3.85 -9.83 3.23
N ILE A 201 -4.81 -10.74 3.14
CA ILE A 201 -6.18 -10.52 3.59
C ILE A 201 -6.51 -11.55 4.66
N THR A 202 -6.95 -11.08 5.82
CA THR A 202 -7.48 -11.93 6.89
C THR A 202 -9.00 -11.89 6.89
N GLY A 203 -9.65 -12.88 7.45
CA GLY A 203 -11.08 -12.86 7.72
C GLY A 203 -11.40 -13.68 8.95
N GLU A 204 -12.39 -13.27 9.73
CA GLU A 204 -13.23 -14.22 10.43
C GLU A 204 -14.26 -14.77 9.44
N ALA A 205 -14.87 -15.89 9.76
CA ALA A 205 -15.76 -16.71 8.98
C ALA A 205 -16.99 -16.04 8.30
N ASN A 206 -16.98 -14.74 8.13
CA ASN A 206 -17.91 -14.01 7.28
C ASN A 206 -17.25 -13.66 5.94
N ASP A 207 -16.63 -14.66 5.32
CA ASP A 207 -16.11 -14.53 3.98
C ASP A 207 -17.19 -13.97 3.06
N VAL A 208 -16.98 -12.74 2.59
CA VAL A 208 -17.80 -12.20 1.53
C VAL A 208 -17.49 -13.02 0.28
N VAL A 209 -18.28 -14.04 0.02
CA VAL A 209 -18.19 -14.80 -1.23
C VAL A 209 -19.24 -14.26 -2.18
N PHE A 210 -18.82 -13.61 -3.23
CA PHE A 210 -19.72 -13.22 -4.31
C PHE A 210 -19.92 -14.37 -5.28
N THR A 211 -21.17 -14.85 -5.40
CA THR A 211 -21.51 -16.00 -6.23
C THR A 211 -21.35 -15.73 -7.73
N ASP A 212 -21.24 -14.46 -8.11
CA ASP A 212 -21.10 -13.98 -9.49
C ASP A 212 -19.68 -13.46 -9.80
N VAL A 213 -18.72 -13.65 -8.90
CA VAL A 213 -17.30 -13.33 -9.08
C VAL A 213 -16.46 -14.57 -8.86
N ALA A 214 -16.24 -15.32 -9.96
CA ALA A 214 -15.39 -16.52 -9.90
C ALA A 214 -13.92 -16.16 -9.56
N GLU A 215 -13.16 -17.10 -8.98
CA GLU A 215 -11.72 -16.93 -8.74
C GLU A 215 -10.93 -16.55 -10.00
N SER A 216 -11.36 -17.09 -11.15
CA SER A 216 -10.78 -16.79 -12.46
C SER A 216 -11.27 -15.48 -13.10
N HIS A 217 -12.17 -14.74 -12.43
CA HIS A 217 -12.66 -13.47 -12.97
C HIS A 217 -11.52 -12.45 -13.00
N TRP A 218 -11.32 -11.78 -14.13
CA TRP A 218 -10.20 -10.86 -14.37
C TRP A 218 -10.07 -9.72 -13.33
N ALA A 219 -11.19 -9.29 -12.76
CA ALA A 219 -11.22 -8.26 -11.70
C ALA A 219 -11.45 -8.85 -10.30
N ASN A 220 -11.37 -10.18 -10.11
CA ASN A 220 -11.59 -10.83 -8.82
C ASN A 220 -10.78 -10.13 -7.72
N ARG A 221 -9.49 -10.01 -7.94
CA ARG A 221 -8.53 -9.37 -7.06
C ARG A 221 -8.94 -7.95 -6.66
N ALA A 222 -9.25 -7.11 -7.65
CA ALA A 222 -9.64 -5.73 -7.43
C ALA A 222 -10.96 -5.62 -6.64
N ILE A 223 -11.95 -6.44 -6.98
CA ILE A 223 -13.26 -6.46 -6.31
C ILE A 223 -13.10 -6.82 -4.84
N TYR A 224 -12.41 -7.93 -4.54
CA TYR A 224 -12.26 -8.37 -3.16
C TYR A 224 -11.37 -7.42 -2.36
N SER A 225 -10.27 -6.91 -2.91
CA SER A 225 -9.42 -5.93 -2.22
C SER A 225 -10.19 -4.65 -1.83
N LEU A 226 -11.02 -4.12 -2.74
CA LEU A 226 -11.80 -2.93 -2.43
C LEU A 226 -12.98 -3.24 -1.49
N THR A 227 -13.54 -4.45 -1.57
CA THR A 227 -14.62 -4.89 -0.66
C THR A 227 -14.10 -5.00 0.76
N TYR A 228 -12.98 -5.67 0.96
CA TYR A 228 -12.35 -5.80 2.27
C TYR A 228 -11.83 -4.45 2.81
N GLY A 229 -11.40 -3.55 1.91
CA GLY A 229 -11.05 -2.17 2.27
C GLY A 229 -12.25 -1.26 2.56
N GLY A 230 -13.49 -1.78 2.58
CA GLY A 230 -14.69 -1.00 2.86
C GLY A 230 -15.03 0.07 1.81
N LEU A 231 -14.36 0.04 0.64
CA LEU A 231 -14.59 1.02 -0.43
C LEU A 231 -15.81 0.67 -1.28
N VAL A 232 -16.05 -0.62 -1.50
CA VAL A 232 -17.19 -1.13 -2.25
C VAL A 232 -17.90 -2.24 -1.46
N SER A 233 -19.16 -2.51 -1.81
CA SER A 233 -19.95 -3.61 -1.26
C SER A 233 -20.73 -4.33 -2.34
N GLY A 234 -21.20 -5.53 -2.04
CA GLY A 234 -22.13 -6.26 -2.91
C GLY A 234 -23.48 -5.55 -3.05
N VAL A 235 -24.27 -6.05 -3.98
CA VAL A 235 -25.63 -5.54 -4.26
C VAL A 235 -26.73 -6.32 -3.52
N GLY A 236 -26.33 -7.22 -2.62
CA GLY A 236 -27.21 -8.12 -1.89
C GLY A 236 -27.20 -9.54 -2.48
N ASN A 237 -27.79 -10.50 -1.74
CA ASN A 237 -27.87 -11.91 -2.13
C ASN A 237 -26.51 -12.56 -2.49
N ASN A 238 -25.43 -12.13 -1.82
CA ASN A 238 -24.06 -12.57 -2.12
C ASN A 238 -23.67 -12.32 -3.58
N GLN A 239 -24.12 -11.22 -4.16
CA GLN A 239 -23.75 -10.81 -5.53
C GLN A 239 -23.03 -9.45 -5.50
N PHE A 240 -22.03 -9.32 -6.35
CA PHE A 240 -21.32 -8.08 -6.61
C PHE A 240 -21.87 -7.31 -7.82
N ALA A 241 -22.43 -8.02 -8.79
CA ALA A 241 -22.88 -7.52 -10.09
C ALA A 241 -21.74 -6.85 -10.91
N PRO A 242 -20.63 -7.59 -11.22
CA PRO A 242 -19.40 -7.02 -11.80
C PRO A 242 -19.63 -6.32 -13.17
N ASP A 243 -20.56 -6.82 -13.97
CA ASP A 243 -20.83 -6.34 -15.32
C ASP A 243 -21.87 -5.22 -15.41
N THR A 244 -22.49 -4.85 -14.28
CA THR A 244 -23.43 -3.74 -14.27
C THR A 244 -22.72 -2.40 -14.34
N SER A 245 -23.35 -1.41 -14.98
CA SER A 245 -22.80 -0.06 -15.09
C SER A 245 -22.65 0.58 -13.70
N LEU A 246 -21.52 1.22 -13.50
CA LEU A 246 -21.23 2.03 -12.32
C LEU A 246 -21.83 3.43 -12.54
N THR A 247 -22.69 3.89 -11.63
CA THR A 247 -23.23 5.26 -11.74
C THR A 247 -22.23 6.30 -11.26
N ARG A 248 -22.39 7.56 -11.70
CA ARG A 248 -21.59 8.69 -11.20
C ARG A 248 -21.64 8.77 -9.67
N ALA A 249 -22.84 8.64 -9.09
CA ALA A 249 -23.00 8.67 -7.64
C ALA A 249 -22.20 7.58 -6.93
N GLN A 250 -22.26 6.34 -7.43
CA GLN A 250 -21.50 5.23 -6.87
C GLN A 250 -19.99 5.48 -7.00
N PHE A 251 -19.53 5.96 -8.14
CA PHE A 251 -18.13 6.26 -8.37
C PHE A 251 -17.61 7.34 -7.40
N TYR A 252 -18.31 8.48 -7.30
CA TYR A 252 -17.90 9.57 -6.40
C TYR A 252 -18.01 9.20 -4.93
N GLN A 253 -18.93 8.31 -4.56
CA GLN A 253 -19.00 7.75 -3.22
C GLN A 253 -17.77 6.92 -2.89
N ILE A 254 -17.31 6.07 -3.83
CA ILE A 254 -16.09 5.27 -3.69
C ILE A 254 -14.88 6.21 -3.62
N LEU A 255 -14.80 7.19 -4.52
CA LEU A 255 -13.70 8.15 -4.59
C LEU A 255 -13.58 8.96 -3.29
N ALA A 256 -14.69 9.51 -2.79
CA ALA A 256 -14.72 10.26 -1.55
C ALA A 256 -14.24 9.41 -0.36
N ARG A 257 -14.71 8.17 -0.24
CA ARG A 257 -14.22 7.23 0.78
C ARG A 257 -12.73 6.98 0.64
N ALA A 258 -12.27 6.72 -0.58
CA ALA A 258 -10.89 6.42 -0.87
C ALA A 258 -9.94 7.56 -0.48
N VAL A 259 -10.31 8.82 -0.69
CA VAL A 259 -9.51 10.00 -0.31
C VAL A 259 -9.89 10.61 1.05
N GLY A 260 -10.81 9.99 1.82
CA GLY A 260 -11.18 10.42 3.17
C GLY A 260 -12.04 11.66 3.27
N LEU A 261 -12.79 11.93 2.23
CA LEU A 261 -13.75 13.02 2.21
C LEU A 261 -15.06 12.59 2.89
N GLU A 262 -15.87 13.59 3.22
CA GLU A 262 -17.18 13.33 3.79
C GLU A 262 -18.09 12.58 2.81
N VAL A 263 -18.79 11.58 3.34
CA VAL A 263 -19.78 10.77 2.62
C VAL A 263 -21.10 10.78 3.39
N GLY A 264 -22.19 10.39 2.73
CA GLY A 264 -23.49 10.21 3.35
C GLY A 264 -24.60 11.00 2.69
N GLU A 265 -25.79 10.86 3.28
CA GLU A 265 -27.02 11.47 2.80
C GLU A 265 -27.14 12.93 3.22
N GLU A 266 -27.57 13.75 2.29
CA GLU A 266 -28.04 15.12 2.49
C GLU A 266 -28.95 15.49 1.30
N ASN A 267 -29.86 16.42 1.47
CA ASN A 267 -30.81 16.87 0.43
C ASN A 267 -31.59 15.71 -0.25
N ASP A 268 -32.03 14.73 0.54
CA ASP A 268 -32.76 13.55 0.09
C ASP A 268 -32.03 12.74 -0.99
N TYR A 269 -30.67 12.76 -0.97
CA TYR A 269 -29.86 11.97 -1.88
C TYR A 269 -28.68 11.33 -1.15
N TRP A 270 -28.58 10.02 -1.23
CA TRP A 270 -27.64 9.21 -0.47
C TRP A 270 -26.15 9.51 -0.71
N ALA A 271 -25.80 10.01 -1.90
CA ALA A 271 -24.43 10.33 -2.30
C ALA A 271 -24.12 11.83 -2.27
N TYR A 272 -25.06 12.69 -1.81
CA TYR A 272 -24.90 14.14 -1.92
C TYR A 272 -23.61 14.66 -1.29
N LYS A 273 -23.30 14.24 -0.06
CA LYS A 273 -22.07 14.70 0.64
C LYS A 273 -20.82 14.28 -0.11
N ALA A 274 -20.76 13.04 -0.61
CA ALA A 274 -19.62 12.56 -1.39
C ALA A 274 -19.41 13.40 -2.66
N ILE A 275 -20.48 13.66 -3.41
CA ILE A 275 -20.43 14.48 -4.63
C ILE A 275 -19.99 15.91 -4.30
N LYS A 276 -20.59 16.51 -3.27
CA LYS A 276 -20.24 17.85 -2.80
C LYS A 276 -18.77 17.94 -2.40
N SER A 277 -18.31 16.99 -1.60
CA SER A 277 -16.93 16.94 -1.14
C SER A 277 -15.96 16.75 -2.31
N CYS A 278 -16.24 15.84 -3.24
CA CYS A 278 -15.42 15.66 -4.46
C CYS A 278 -15.38 16.95 -5.29
N LYS A 279 -16.51 17.65 -5.43
CA LYS A 279 -16.55 18.94 -6.13
C LYS A 279 -15.72 19.99 -5.43
N ASP A 280 -15.93 20.17 -4.11
CA ASP A 280 -15.25 21.20 -3.31
C ASP A 280 -13.72 20.98 -3.29
N PHE A 281 -13.27 19.73 -3.41
CA PHE A 281 -11.87 19.35 -3.54
C PHE A 281 -11.33 19.36 -4.99
N GLY A 282 -12.16 19.76 -5.97
CA GLY A 282 -11.72 19.86 -7.35
C GLY A 282 -11.56 18.53 -8.09
N LEU A 283 -12.17 17.44 -7.60
CA LEU A 283 -12.13 16.12 -8.23
C LEU A 283 -13.18 15.92 -9.32
N ILE A 284 -14.08 16.88 -9.49
CA ILE A 284 -15.09 16.92 -10.57
C ILE A 284 -14.73 18.06 -11.50
N ILE A 285 -14.30 17.74 -12.72
CA ILE A 285 -13.80 18.72 -13.71
C ILE A 285 -14.95 19.58 -14.25
N LYS A 286 -16.06 18.95 -14.68
CA LYS A 286 -17.23 19.69 -15.18
C LYS A 286 -18.01 20.29 -14.03
N SER A 287 -18.47 21.52 -14.22
CA SER A 287 -19.20 22.23 -13.17
C SER A 287 -20.49 21.51 -12.75
N VAL A 288 -20.70 21.42 -11.44
CA VAL A 288 -21.92 20.87 -10.83
C VAL A 288 -22.61 22.00 -10.08
N ASP A 289 -23.89 22.26 -10.41
CA ASP A 289 -24.71 23.21 -9.67
C ASP A 289 -25.25 22.54 -8.40
N MET A 290 -24.67 22.88 -7.26
CA MET A 290 -25.09 22.30 -5.97
C MET A 290 -26.32 23.03 -5.38
N GLU A 291 -26.67 24.23 -5.87
CA GLU A 291 -27.89 24.95 -5.44
C GLU A 291 -29.10 24.35 -6.12
N ASN A 292 -28.98 23.94 -7.40
CA ASN A 292 -30.01 23.25 -8.16
C ASN A 292 -29.57 21.83 -8.49
N PHE A 293 -29.26 21.07 -7.46
CA PHE A 293 -28.69 19.72 -7.60
C PHE A 293 -29.64 18.76 -8.29
N ASP A 294 -29.27 18.30 -9.49
CA ASP A 294 -30.01 17.29 -10.23
C ASP A 294 -29.46 15.89 -9.99
N LYS A 295 -30.08 15.17 -9.05
CA LYS A 295 -29.68 13.79 -8.72
C LYS A 295 -29.77 12.84 -9.92
N SER A 296 -30.65 13.11 -10.91
CA SER A 296 -30.80 12.22 -12.06
C SER A 296 -29.54 12.17 -12.95
N GLU A 297 -28.73 13.22 -12.94
CA GLU A 297 -27.45 13.24 -13.65
C GLU A 297 -26.44 12.30 -12.98
N PHE A 298 -26.49 12.13 -11.67
CA PHE A 298 -25.61 11.26 -10.93
C PHE A 298 -26.07 9.80 -10.88
N ASP A 299 -27.32 9.54 -11.18
CA ASP A 299 -27.85 8.17 -11.38
C ASP A 299 -27.48 7.60 -12.76
N LYS A 300 -26.99 8.42 -13.69
CA LYS A 300 -26.49 7.94 -14.99
C LYS A 300 -25.14 7.22 -14.82
N PRO A 301 -24.85 6.24 -15.71
CA PRO A 301 -23.52 5.63 -15.76
C PRO A 301 -22.40 6.66 -15.94
N ILE A 302 -21.28 6.47 -15.21
CA ILE A 302 -20.11 7.32 -15.40
C ILE A 302 -19.37 6.95 -16.69
N LEU A 303 -18.89 7.95 -17.42
CA LEU A 303 -18.05 7.74 -18.58
C LEU A 303 -16.59 7.47 -18.18
N ARG A 304 -15.89 6.69 -18.98
CA ARG A 304 -14.52 6.30 -18.70
C ARG A 304 -13.57 7.49 -18.58
N GLU A 305 -13.71 8.49 -19.47
CA GLU A 305 -12.91 9.71 -19.41
C GLU A 305 -13.11 10.49 -18.12
N GLU A 306 -14.36 10.64 -17.67
CA GLU A 306 -14.72 11.32 -16.44
C GLU A 306 -14.10 10.61 -15.21
N ALA A 307 -14.27 9.29 -15.15
CA ALA A 307 -13.77 8.50 -14.03
C ALA A 307 -12.24 8.51 -13.92
N VAL A 308 -11.54 8.28 -15.06
CA VAL A 308 -10.08 8.25 -15.08
C VAL A 308 -9.49 9.62 -14.80
N ALA A 309 -10.09 10.69 -15.29
CA ALA A 309 -9.65 12.05 -14.99
C ALA A 309 -9.82 12.39 -13.50
N ALA A 310 -10.95 12.03 -12.89
CA ALA A 310 -11.18 12.22 -11.46
C ALA A 310 -10.17 11.45 -10.59
N LEU A 311 -9.84 10.22 -10.99
CA LEU A 311 -8.82 9.40 -10.31
C LEU A 311 -7.42 10.03 -10.45
N THR A 312 -7.08 10.53 -11.63
CA THR A 312 -5.80 11.22 -11.86
C THR A 312 -5.68 12.48 -11.01
N LEU A 313 -6.75 13.29 -10.94
CA LEU A 313 -6.81 14.45 -10.05
C LEU A 313 -6.63 14.08 -8.57
N ALA A 314 -7.25 12.98 -8.15
CA ALA A 314 -7.12 12.52 -6.78
C ALA A 314 -5.69 12.07 -6.43
N THR A 315 -4.93 11.56 -7.39
CA THR A 315 -3.51 11.22 -7.20
C THR A 315 -2.62 12.44 -7.19
N ASP A 316 -2.89 13.43 -8.02
CA ASP A 316 -2.19 14.71 -8.03
C ASP A 316 -2.36 15.46 -6.71
N TYR A 317 -3.58 15.47 -6.18
CA TYR A 317 -3.88 16.04 -4.87
C TYR A 317 -3.10 15.36 -3.73
N ALA A 318 -2.81 14.08 -3.86
CA ALA A 318 -2.02 13.34 -2.88
C ALA A 318 -0.49 13.54 -3.03
N GLU A 319 -0.05 14.50 -3.86
CA GLU A 319 1.37 14.80 -4.16
C GLU A 319 2.17 13.60 -4.71
N ARG A 320 1.48 12.63 -5.32
CA ARG A 320 2.10 11.39 -5.81
C ARG A 320 2.58 11.43 -7.25
N ILE A 321 2.17 12.45 -8.00
CA ILE A 321 2.50 12.59 -9.42
C ILE A 321 3.39 13.80 -9.62
N ASP A 322 4.64 13.57 -9.99
CA ASP A 322 5.50 14.63 -10.52
C ASP A 322 5.06 14.97 -11.95
N LYS A 323 4.44 16.13 -12.13
CA LYS A 323 3.97 16.64 -13.43
C LYS A 323 5.10 16.93 -14.44
N GLY A 324 6.37 16.77 -14.02
CA GLY A 324 7.52 17.33 -14.75
C GLY A 324 7.86 16.68 -16.09
N ASN A 325 7.47 15.42 -16.37
CA ASN A 325 7.88 14.72 -17.59
C ASN A 325 6.83 13.70 -18.06
N VAL A 326 5.74 14.17 -18.67
CA VAL A 326 4.83 13.25 -19.38
C VAL A 326 5.48 12.81 -20.69
N ALA A 327 6.02 11.59 -20.72
CA ALA A 327 6.68 11.02 -21.90
C ALA A 327 5.67 10.43 -22.91
N ILE A 328 4.45 10.12 -22.47
CA ILE A 328 3.38 9.62 -23.33
C ILE A 328 2.79 10.80 -24.11
N ASN A 329 2.71 10.66 -25.43
CA ASN A 329 2.09 11.64 -26.30
C ASN A 329 0.74 11.15 -26.84
N GLU A 330 -0.03 12.07 -27.38
CA GLU A 330 -1.36 11.84 -27.96
C GLU A 330 -1.39 10.67 -28.95
N SER A 331 -0.35 10.52 -29.78
CA SER A 331 -0.26 9.46 -30.79
C SER A 331 -0.14 8.04 -30.19
N SER A 332 0.12 7.94 -28.89
CA SER A 332 0.17 6.66 -28.18
C SER A 332 -1.21 6.11 -27.82
N ILE A 333 -2.27 6.91 -27.99
CA ILE A 333 -3.66 6.58 -27.69
C ILE A 333 -4.46 6.72 -28.99
N PRO A 334 -4.87 5.61 -29.63
CA PRO A 334 -5.45 5.63 -30.98
C PRO A 334 -6.71 6.50 -31.13
N ASP A 335 -7.50 6.63 -30.10
CA ASP A 335 -8.75 7.38 -30.04
C ASP A 335 -8.64 8.65 -29.18
N PHE A 336 -7.42 9.22 -29.09
CA PHE A 336 -7.19 10.42 -28.29
C PHE A 336 -8.06 11.60 -28.70
N SER A 337 -8.30 11.78 -30.01
CA SER A 337 -9.14 12.85 -30.54
C SER A 337 -10.61 12.78 -30.11
N ASP A 338 -11.05 11.61 -29.65
CA ASP A 338 -12.44 11.40 -29.20
C ASP A 338 -12.61 11.79 -27.71
N ILE A 339 -11.49 12.03 -26.98
CA ILE A 339 -11.50 12.45 -25.60
C ILE A 339 -11.89 13.93 -25.53
N ASP A 340 -12.86 14.26 -24.65
CA ASP A 340 -13.22 15.64 -24.38
C ASP A 340 -11.99 16.45 -23.93
N VAL A 341 -11.81 17.64 -24.50
CA VAL A 341 -10.64 18.49 -24.30
C VAL A 341 -10.35 18.75 -22.82
N ASP A 342 -11.40 18.83 -21.97
CA ASP A 342 -11.26 19.06 -20.55
C ASP A 342 -10.60 17.88 -19.82
N TYR A 343 -10.57 16.69 -20.41
CA TYR A 343 -10.02 15.47 -19.81
C TYR A 343 -8.68 15.03 -20.42
N GLN A 344 -8.29 15.55 -21.59
CA GLN A 344 -7.14 15.05 -22.36
C GLN A 344 -5.84 15.02 -21.57
N GLU A 345 -5.51 16.09 -20.85
CA GLU A 345 -4.30 16.16 -20.03
C GLU A 345 -4.26 15.06 -18.96
N TYR A 346 -5.36 14.87 -18.25
CA TYR A 346 -5.46 13.86 -17.19
C TYR A 346 -5.39 12.44 -17.72
N ILE A 347 -5.91 12.20 -18.92
CA ILE A 347 -5.83 10.88 -19.55
C ILE A 347 -4.40 10.56 -19.99
N LEU A 348 -3.64 11.51 -20.53
CA LEU A 348 -2.20 11.32 -20.80
C LEU A 348 -1.44 10.97 -19.53
N MET A 349 -1.69 11.69 -18.43
CA MET A 349 -1.10 11.41 -17.13
C MET A 349 -1.49 10.00 -16.64
N ALA A 350 -2.76 9.61 -16.78
CA ALA A 350 -3.24 8.30 -16.37
C ALA A 350 -2.51 7.15 -17.10
N TYR A 351 -2.22 7.30 -18.38
CA TYR A 351 -1.41 6.32 -19.13
C TYR A 351 0.06 6.34 -18.70
N GLN A 352 0.61 7.51 -18.43
CA GLN A 352 1.99 7.67 -17.96
C GLN A 352 2.22 6.93 -16.64
N PHE A 353 1.27 7.02 -15.71
CA PHE A 353 1.40 6.49 -14.37
C PHE A 353 0.75 5.11 -14.17
N GLY A 354 0.32 4.46 -15.27
CA GLY A 354 -0.23 3.13 -15.22
C GLY A 354 -1.63 2.99 -14.61
N ILE A 355 -2.34 4.11 -14.39
CA ILE A 355 -3.73 4.11 -13.91
C ILE A 355 -4.62 3.37 -14.92
N THR A 356 -4.34 3.56 -16.20
CA THR A 356 -4.97 2.83 -17.29
C THR A 356 -3.96 2.49 -18.37
N SER A 357 -4.17 1.35 -19.04
CA SER A 357 -3.44 0.95 -20.26
C SER A 357 -4.33 0.92 -21.49
N GLY A 358 -5.59 1.35 -21.36
CA GLY A 358 -6.62 1.21 -22.38
C GLY A 358 -7.50 -0.03 -22.16
N VAL A 359 -8.42 -0.29 -23.11
CA VAL A 359 -9.39 -1.39 -23.04
C VAL A 359 -8.98 -2.62 -23.84
N ASN A 360 -7.90 -2.53 -24.62
CA ASN A 360 -7.42 -3.61 -25.48
C ASN A 360 -5.91 -3.51 -25.71
N SER A 361 -5.34 -4.51 -26.40
CA SER A 361 -3.91 -4.57 -26.74
C SER A 361 -3.41 -3.40 -27.60
N ASN A 362 -4.32 -2.73 -28.32
CA ASN A 362 -3.99 -1.55 -29.13
C ASN A 362 -3.97 -0.26 -28.31
N ARG A 363 -4.20 -0.34 -26.99
CA ARG A 363 -4.24 0.80 -26.09
C ARG A 363 -5.37 1.80 -26.38
N THR A 364 -6.47 1.37 -27.00
CA THR A 364 -7.66 2.19 -27.20
C THR A 364 -8.25 2.59 -25.85
N PHE A 365 -8.53 3.85 -25.64
CA PHE A 365 -9.02 4.36 -24.35
C PHE A 365 -10.53 4.16 -24.18
N ASN A 366 -11.33 4.35 -25.23
CA ASN A 366 -12.80 4.32 -25.23
C ASN A 366 -13.41 5.37 -24.28
N PRO A 367 -13.23 6.69 -24.54
CA PRO A 367 -13.57 7.77 -23.60
C PRO A 367 -15.04 7.77 -23.18
N HIS A 368 -15.96 7.57 -24.12
CA HIS A 368 -17.40 7.59 -23.90
C HIS A 368 -17.98 6.24 -23.47
N GLY A 369 -17.13 5.23 -23.26
CA GLY A 369 -17.53 3.94 -22.71
C GLY A 369 -18.03 4.10 -21.26
N GLN A 370 -19.17 3.50 -20.95
CA GLN A 370 -19.66 3.39 -19.57
C GLN A 370 -18.82 2.38 -18.82
N LEU A 371 -18.38 2.71 -17.63
CA LEU A 371 -17.65 1.77 -16.78
C LEU A 371 -18.60 0.77 -16.13
N THR A 372 -18.18 -0.50 -16.11
CA THR A 372 -18.80 -1.48 -15.23
C THR A 372 -18.25 -1.37 -13.81
N ARG A 373 -18.93 -1.96 -12.84
CA ARG A 373 -18.49 -2.01 -11.45
C ARG A 373 -17.11 -2.67 -11.32
N ALA A 374 -16.89 -3.77 -12.05
CA ALA A 374 -15.60 -4.45 -12.12
C ALA A 374 -14.49 -3.56 -12.69
N GLN A 375 -14.76 -2.82 -13.76
CA GLN A 375 -13.80 -1.89 -14.33
C GLN A 375 -13.49 -0.73 -13.40
N GLY A 376 -14.50 -0.21 -12.69
CA GLY A 376 -14.29 0.79 -11.63
C GLY A 376 -13.36 0.27 -10.54
N CYS A 377 -13.62 -0.93 -10.01
CA CYS A 377 -12.74 -1.56 -9.03
C CYS A 377 -11.30 -1.69 -9.53
N GLN A 378 -11.10 -2.13 -10.77
CA GLN A 378 -9.76 -2.27 -11.32
C GLN A 378 -9.01 -0.93 -11.42
N LEU A 379 -9.68 0.14 -11.79
CA LEU A 379 -9.08 1.48 -11.84
C LEU A 379 -8.64 1.95 -10.44
N PHE A 380 -9.50 1.78 -9.44
CA PHE A 380 -9.13 2.07 -8.06
C PHE A 380 -8.00 1.18 -7.56
N TYR A 381 -8.01 -0.09 -7.88
CA TYR A 381 -6.97 -1.05 -7.49
C TYR A 381 -5.60 -0.69 -8.08
N ASN A 382 -5.55 -0.28 -9.35
CA ASN A 382 -4.31 0.14 -10.03
C ASN A 382 -3.64 1.36 -9.34
N LEU A 383 -4.39 2.12 -8.58
CA LEU A 383 -3.92 3.30 -7.87
C LEU A 383 -3.34 3.01 -6.48
N ASN A 384 -3.36 1.76 -6.03
CA ASN A 384 -2.89 1.37 -4.70
C ASN A 384 -3.47 2.24 -3.57
N TRP A 385 -4.81 2.44 -3.60
CA TRP A 385 -5.47 3.33 -2.63
C TRP A 385 -5.28 2.96 -1.17
N CYS A 386 -4.87 1.71 -0.86
CA CYS A 386 -4.51 1.31 0.50
C CYS A 386 -3.24 2.01 1.01
N SER A 387 -2.41 2.55 0.13
CA SER A 387 -1.14 3.19 0.47
C SER A 387 -1.20 4.73 0.51
N ILE A 388 -2.41 5.35 0.53
CA ILE A 388 -2.55 6.80 0.72
C ILE A 388 -2.52 7.10 2.21
N PRO A 389 -1.46 7.71 2.76
CA PRO A 389 -1.48 8.27 4.10
C PRO A 389 -2.49 9.42 4.11
N ARG A 390 -3.41 9.43 5.05
CA ARG A 390 -4.35 10.53 5.29
C ARG A 390 -3.95 11.31 6.50
#